data_b49add4c0fd1c505faf16b1ec530083c
#
_entry.id   b49add4c0fd1c505faf16b1ec530083c
#
_cell.length_a   1.000
_cell.length_b   1.000
_cell.length_c   1.000
_cell.angle_alpha   90.00
_cell.angle_beta   90.00
_cell.angle_gamma   90.00
#
_symmetry.space_group_name_H-M   'P 1'
#
loop_
_entity.id
_entity.type
_entity.pdbx_description
1 polymer ?
#
loop_
_entity_poly.entity_id
_entity_poly.type
_entity_poly.pdbx_seq_one_letter_code
_entity_poly.pdbx_strand_id
1 'polypeptide(L)'
;MMHHPFKIMALSLLSAISFSACSYLPTTSPSPIKQLEHVQNIEALPNTKANVATLSQSKNDCLIQFTGYFDAGESTETWRFKANQLRHAFSETYQYDLNSTIDVATQRHKLDQKTRTITVFDIQSDETKHNFEKLKSHFSQTALAQCHAI
;
A
#
# COMPACT_ATOMS: atom_id res chain seq x y z
N MET A 1 17.25 7.14 -90.11
CA MET A 1 17.47 5.91 -89.33
C MET A 1 17.60 6.25 -87.89
N MET A 2 16.61 5.90 -87.13
CA MET A 2 16.45 6.37 -85.76
C MET A 2 16.94 5.32 -84.76
N HIS A 3 17.82 5.63 -83.88
CA HIS A 3 18.16 4.83 -82.71
C HIS A 3 17.82 5.58 -81.43
N HIS A 4 16.84 5.06 -80.71
CA HIS A 4 16.52 5.53 -79.35
C HIS A 4 17.39 4.77 -78.35
N PRO A 5 18.02 5.47 -77.40
CA PRO A 5 18.54 4.79 -76.24
C PRO A 5 17.50 4.80 -75.10
N PHE A 6 17.20 3.60 -74.63
CA PHE A 6 16.35 3.33 -73.47
C PHE A 6 17.06 3.79 -72.19
N LYS A 7 16.48 4.76 -71.50
CA LYS A 7 16.97 5.16 -70.19
C LYS A 7 16.32 4.28 -69.12
N ILE A 8 17.13 3.42 -68.54
CA ILE A 8 16.72 2.61 -67.39
C ILE A 8 16.78 3.49 -66.15
N MET A 9 15.60 3.76 -65.56
CA MET A 9 15.41 4.50 -64.32
C MET A 9 15.48 3.49 -63.18
N ALA A 10 16.60 3.45 -62.45
CA ALA A 10 16.78 2.66 -61.26
C ALA A 10 16.00 3.28 -60.08
N LEU A 11 14.93 2.64 -59.66
CA LEU A 11 14.11 3.06 -58.52
C LEU A 11 14.72 2.48 -57.24
N SER A 12 15.43 3.36 -56.48
CA SER A 12 16.01 3.01 -55.18
C SER A 12 14.92 2.99 -54.14
N LEU A 13 14.46 1.81 -53.72
CA LEU A 13 13.59 1.62 -52.54
C LEU A 13 14.45 1.74 -51.29
N LEU A 14 14.38 2.90 -50.61
CA LEU A 14 14.85 3.06 -49.25
C LEU A 14 13.82 2.43 -48.31
N SER A 15 14.11 1.21 -47.86
CA SER A 15 13.34 0.58 -46.77
C SER A 15 13.72 1.23 -45.44
N ALA A 16 12.84 2.10 -44.92
CA ALA A 16 12.94 2.62 -43.57
C ALA A 16 12.55 1.52 -42.57
N ILE A 17 13.56 0.89 -41.97
CA ILE A 17 13.35 -0.05 -40.86
C ILE A 17 13.05 0.77 -39.62
N SER A 18 11.76 0.94 -39.30
CA SER A 18 11.30 1.51 -38.04
C SER A 18 11.54 0.51 -36.92
N PHE A 19 12.62 0.68 -36.16
CA PHE A 19 12.81 -0.03 -34.89
C PHE A 19 11.82 0.51 -33.88
N SER A 20 10.66 -0.14 -33.75
CA SER A 20 9.79 0.02 -32.60
C SER A 20 10.46 -0.62 -31.40
N ALA A 21 11.32 0.14 -30.71
CA ALA A 21 11.83 -0.24 -29.41
C ALA A 21 10.67 -0.17 -28.42
N CYS A 22 9.90 -1.26 -28.30
CA CYS A 22 9.06 -1.50 -27.15
C CYS A 22 9.99 -1.61 -25.93
N SER A 23 10.18 -0.51 -25.23
CA SER A 23 10.75 -0.52 -23.88
C SER A 23 9.83 -1.33 -22.99
N TYR A 24 10.12 -2.62 -22.84
CA TYR A 24 9.57 -3.43 -21.76
C TYR A 24 10.16 -2.87 -20.46
N LEU A 25 9.51 -1.87 -19.90
CA LEU A 25 9.65 -1.57 -18.49
C LEU A 25 9.15 -2.82 -17.75
N PRO A 26 9.99 -3.48 -16.94
CA PRO A 26 9.50 -4.54 -16.10
C PRO A 26 8.50 -3.89 -15.13
N THR A 27 7.21 -4.04 -15.41
CA THR A 27 6.16 -3.80 -14.44
C THR A 27 6.37 -4.86 -13.38
N THR A 28 7.16 -4.53 -12.35
CA THR A 28 7.19 -5.30 -11.12
C THR A 28 5.78 -5.22 -10.55
N SER A 29 4.95 -6.20 -10.85
CA SER A 29 3.67 -6.39 -10.19
C SER A 29 3.95 -6.34 -8.69
N PRO A 30 3.26 -5.50 -7.91
CA PRO A 30 3.45 -5.49 -6.47
C PRO A 30 3.26 -6.93 -5.99
N SER A 31 4.24 -7.43 -5.24
CA SER A 31 4.15 -8.79 -4.69
C SER A 31 2.83 -8.93 -3.95
N PRO A 32 2.06 -10.00 -4.17
CA PRO A 32 0.77 -10.16 -3.56
C PRO A 32 0.94 -10.11 -2.03
N ILE A 33 0.19 -9.23 -1.37
CA ILE A 33 0.13 -9.15 0.08
C ILE A 33 -0.83 -10.25 0.53
N LYS A 34 -0.34 -11.16 1.39
CA LYS A 34 -1.14 -12.24 1.98
C LYS A 34 -1.62 -11.80 3.36
N GLN A 35 -2.93 -11.71 3.57
CA GLN A 35 -3.48 -11.52 4.89
C GLN A 35 -3.28 -12.79 5.73
N LEU A 36 -2.72 -12.65 6.91
CA LEU A 36 -2.46 -13.73 7.86
C LEU A 36 -3.53 -13.82 8.94
N GLU A 37 -3.91 -12.69 9.51
CA GLU A 37 -4.90 -12.62 10.58
C GLU A 37 -5.60 -11.25 10.59
N HIS A 38 -6.83 -11.23 11.09
CA HIS A 38 -7.65 -10.03 11.24
C HIS A 38 -8.32 -10.08 12.61
N VAL A 39 -8.17 -9.01 13.39
CA VAL A 39 -8.75 -8.87 14.73
C VAL A 39 -9.52 -7.55 14.83
N GLN A 40 -10.53 -7.52 15.71
CA GLN A 40 -11.41 -6.34 15.87
C GLN A 40 -11.58 -5.99 17.34
N ASN A 41 -11.86 -4.73 17.60
CA ASN A 41 -12.16 -4.19 18.93
C ASN A 41 -11.09 -4.54 19.96
N ILE A 42 -9.82 -4.40 19.57
CA ILE A 42 -8.68 -4.64 20.44
C ILE A 42 -8.40 -3.41 21.32
N GLU A 43 -7.84 -3.62 22.51
CA GLU A 43 -7.45 -2.55 23.42
C GLU A 43 -6.10 -1.93 23.03
N ALA A 44 -6.01 -1.37 21.82
CA ALA A 44 -4.79 -0.75 21.33
C ALA A 44 -4.72 0.76 21.60
N LEU A 45 -5.81 1.47 21.35
CA LEU A 45 -5.91 2.92 21.57
C LEU A 45 -7.11 3.25 22.45
N PRO A 46 -6.96 4.16 23.45
CA PRO A 46 -8.09 4.66 24.20
C PRO A 46 -9.03 5.49 23.30
N ASN A 47 -10.32 5.50 23.64
CA ASN A 47 -11.36 6.32 23.01
C ASN A 47 -11.71 6.00 21.55
N THR A 48 -11.34 4.85 21.01
CA THR A 48 -11.90 4.36 19.74
C THR A 48 -13.25 3.70 19.98
N LYS A 49 -14.28 4.06 19.21
CA LYS A 49 -15.61 3.42 19.27
C LYS A 49 -15.59 2.02 18.72
N ALA A 50 -14.78 1.80 17.70
CA ALA A 50 -14.50 0.52 17.09
C ALA A 50 -13.11 0.58 16.46
N ASN A 51 -12.46 -0.56 16.33
CA ASN A 51 -11.18 -0.64 15.64
C ASN A 51 -11.00 -2.00 14.98
N VAL A 52 -10.11 -2.04 14.01
CA VAL A 52 -9.70 -3.26 13.34
C VAL A 52 -8.19 -3.27 13.18
N ALA A 53 -7.59 -4.45 13.27
CA ALA A 53 -6.19 -4.64 12.94
C ALA A 53 -6.01 -5.85 12.03
N THR A 54 -5.13 -5.73 11.04
CA THR A 54 -4.84 -6.78 10.07
C THR A 54 -3.35 -7.01 10.02
N LEU A 55 -2.93 -8.25 10.24
CA LEU A 55 -1.56 -8.70 10.01
C LEU A 55 -1.48 -9.30 8.60
N SER A 56 -0.51 -8.84 7.83
CA SER A 56 -0.29 -9.30 6.46
C SER A 56 1.20 -9.54 6.20
N GLN A 57 1.48 -10.44 5.28
CA GLN A 57 2.83 -10.78 4.84
C GLN A 57 3.05 -10.31 3.40
N SER A 58 4.15 -9.64 3.13
CA SER A 58 4.68 -9.37 1.81
C SER A 58 5.88 -10.29 1.52
N LYS A 59 6.52 -10.12 0.38
CA LYS A 59 7.71 -10.91 0.01
C LYS A 59 8.86 -10.76 0.99
N ASN A 60 9.04 -9.58 1.59
CA ASN A 60 10.26 -9.24 2.34
C ASN A 60 10.01 -8.81 3.78
N ASP A 61 8.75 -8.55 4.15
CA ASP A 61 8.37 -8.02 5.45
C ASP A 61 6.92 -8.37 5.82
N CYS A 62 6.56 -8.10 7.05
CA CYS A 62 5.18 -8.09 7.51
C CYS A 62 4.68 -6.69 7.76
N LEU A 63 3.37 -6.56 7.71
CA LEU A 63 2.64 -5.32 7.86
C LEU A 63 1.50 -5.52 8.84
N ILE A 64 1.43 -4.68 9.88
CA ILE A 64 0.20 -4.51 10.65
C ILE A 64 -0.42 -3.18 10.24
N GLN A 65 -1.68 -3.21 9.84
CA GLN A 65 -2.52 -2.04 9.68
C GLN A 65 -3.56 -2.02 10.79
N PHE A 66 -3.58 -0.95 11.57
CA PHE A 66 -4.55 -0.73 12.64
C PHE A 66 -5.38 0.50 12.31
N THR A 67 -6.70 0.35 12.21
CA THR A 67 -7.62 1.46 11.95
C THR A 67 -8.53 1.66 13.15
N GLY A 68 -8.45 2.84 13.76
CA GLY A 68 -9.35 3.29 14.81
C GLY A 68 -10.40 4.26 14.24
N TYR A 69 -11.66 4.06 14.64
CA TYR A 69 -12.78 4.87 14.21
C TYR A 69 -13.24 5.78 15.36
N PHE A 70 -13.38 7.06 15.06
CA PHE A 70 -13.77 8.12 15.99
C PHE A 70 -15.07 8.79 15.51
N ASP A 71 -15.64 9.65 16.31
CA ASP A 71 -16.83 10.41 15.90
C ASP A 71 -16.56 11.35 14.73
N ALA A 72 -15.37 11.95 14.69
CA ALA A 72 -15.02 12.98 13.72
C ALA A 72 -14.24 12.44 12.50
N GLY A 73 -13.81 11.17 12.51
CA GLY A 73 -12.97 10.64 11.44
C GLY A 73 -12.40 9.27 11.77
N GLU A 74 -11.35 8.90 11.06
CA GLU A 74 -10.60 7.68 11.31
C GLU A 74 -9.09 7.90 11.23
N SER A 75 -8.33 7.05 11.88
CA SER A 75 -6.88 7.02 11.79
C SER A 75 -6.42 5.60 11.49
N THR A 76 -5.59 5.44 10.47
CA THR A 76 -4.95 4.17 10.13
C THR A 76 -3.48 4.24 10.41
N GLU A 77 -3.01 3.39 11.30
CA GLU A 77 -1.59 3.20 11.58
C GLU A 77 -1.05 2.05 10.71
N THR A 78 0.13 2.24 10.17
CA THR A 78 0.84 1.26 9.36
C THR A 78 2.18 0.95 10.02
N TRP A 79 2.39 -0.31 10.40
CA TRP A 79 3.57 -0.81 11.11
C TRP A 79 4.23 -1.89 10.26
N ARG A 80 5.38 -1.57 9.67
CA ARG A 80 6.14 -2.49 8.82
C ARG A 80 7.33 -3.05 9.58
N PHE A 81 7.48 -4.38 9.60
CA PHE A 81 8.52 -5.06 10.36
C PHE A 81 9.03 -6.32 9.64
N LYS A 82 10.22 -6.76 10.00
CA LYS A 82 10.81 -8.03 9.55
C LYS A 82 11.30 -8.80 10.77
N ALA A 83 10.91 -10.05 10.89
CA ALA A 83 11.05 -10.83 12.11
C ALA A 83 10.48 -10.03 13.30
N ASN A 84 11.30 -9.65 14.29
CA ASN A 84 10.89 -8.82 15.43
C ASN A 84 11.34 -7.35 15.32
N GLN A 85 11.89 -6.94 14.19
CA GLN A 85 12.47 -5.61 14.05
C GLN A 85 11.53 -4.67 13.30
N LEU A 86 11.03 -3.65 14.00
CA LEU A 86 10.27 -2.56 13.39
C LEU A 86 11.16 -1.79 12.40
N ARG A 87 10.66 -1.55 11.20
CA ARG A 87 11.37 -0.87 10.11
C ARG A 87 10.80 0.50 9.78
N HIS A 88 9.48 0.62 9.87
CA HIS A 88 8.78 1.85 9.55
C HIS A 88 7.42 1.86 10.24
N ALA A 89 7.00 3.00 10.74
CA ALA A 89 5.68 3.18 11.31
C ALA A 89 5.17 4.61 11.07
N PHE A 90 3.90 4.73 10.70
CA PHE A 90 3.24 6.01 10.50
C PHE A 90 1.73 5.87 10.68
N SER A 91 1.05 6.98 10.92
CA SER A 91 -0.41 7.07 10.87
C SER A 91 -0.88 8.01 9.78
N GLU A 92 -2.04 7.70 9.22
CA GLU A 92 -2.83 8.57 8.34
C GLU A 92 -4.18 8.82 9.00
N THR A 93 -4.50 10.08 9.23
CA THR A 93 -5.75 10.49 9.86
C THR A 93 -6.57 11.32 8.89
N TYR A 94 -7.87 11.06 8.85
CA TYR A 94 -8.85 11.77 8.03
C TYR A 94 -10.05 12.16 8.88
N GLN A 95 -10.66 13.30 8.58
CA GLN A 95 -11.97 13.69 9.10
C GLN A 95 -13.07 13.17 8.18
N TYR A 96 -14.26 12.99 8.72
CA TYR A 96 -15.45 12.69 7.91
C TYR A 96 -15.98 13.96 7.25
N ASP A 97 -16.38 13.85 5.99
CA ASP A 97 -17.20 14.87 5.32
C ASP A 97 -18.65 14.71 5.77
N LEU A 98 -19.05 15.50 6.78
CA LEU A 98 -20.40 15.46 7.35
C LEU A 98 -21.49 15.87 6.38
N ASN A 99 -21.15 16.48 5.23
CA ASN A 99 -22.09 16.81 4.15
C ASN A 99 -22.27 15.64 3.17
N SER A 100 -21.46 14.58 3.28
CA SER A 100 -21.59 13.41 2.43
C SER A 100 -22.73 12.50 2.90
N THR A 101 -23.21 11.65 2.00
CA THR A 101 -24.15 10.58 2.34
C THR A 101 -23.45 9.54 3.20
N ILE A 102 -24.17 8.99 4.19
CA ILE A 102 -23.68 7.87 5.00
C ILE A 102 -23.66 6.60 4.13
N ASP A 103 -22.54 5.92 4.13
CA ASP A 103 -22.41 4.59 3.53
C ASP A 103 -23.21 3.57 4.36
N VAL A 104 -24.13 2.85 3.71
CA VAL A 104 -25.06 1.95 4.39
C VAL A 104 -24.36 0.74 5.01
N ALA A 105 -23.29 0.26 4.39
CA ALA A 105 -22.55 -0.92 4.88
C ALA A 105 -21.69 -0.59 6.10
N THR A 106 -21.05 0.56 6.10
CA THR A 106 -20.12 0.98 7.16
C THR A 106 -20.77 1.86 8.23
N GLN A 107 -21.95 2.43 7.94
CA GLN A 107 -22.66 3.41 8.77
C GLN A 107 -21.81 4.66 9.05
N ARG A 108 -20.95 5.06 8.09
CA ARG A 108 -20.01 6.19 8.22
C ARG A 108 -20.17 7.15 7.06
N HIS A 109 -19.85 8.41 7.31
CA HIS A 109 -19.66 9.40 6.25
C HIS A 109 -18.38 9.10 5.45
N LYS A 110 -18.31 9.66 4.23
CA LYS A 110 -17.08 9.58 3.43
C LYS A 110 -15.95 10.37 4.10
N LEU A 111 -14.72 9.94 3.86
CA LEU A 111 -13.54 10.66 4.33
C LEU A 111 -13.30 11.92 3.48
N ASP A 112 -13.07 13.05 4.13
CA ASP A 112 -12.59 14.24 3.45
C ASP A 112 -11.08 14.13 3.19
N GLN A 113 -10.73 13.83 1.94
CA GLN A 113 -9.34 13.66 1.51
C GLN A 113 -8.48 14.92 1.72
N LYS A 114 -9.08 16.09 1.84
CA LYS A 114 -8.36 17.36 2.09
C LYS A 114 -7.86 17.46 3.52
N THR A 115 -8.42 16.68 4.43
CA THR A 115 -8.05 16.69 5.87
C THR A 115 -6.95 15.68 6.22
N ARG A 116 -6.40 14.98 5.21
CA ARG A 116 -5.36 13.97 5.40
C ARG A 116 -4.16 14.54 6.15
N THR A 117 -3.86 13.92 7.28
CA THR A 117 -2.66 14.20 8.07
C THR A 117 -1.83 12.93 8.19
N ILE A 118 -0.52 13.03 7.98
CA ILE A 118 0.42 11.91 8.13
C ILE A 118 1.35 12.24 9.29
N THR A 119 1.49 11.29 10.23
CA THR A 119 2.45 11.36 11.33
C THR A 119 3.38 10.16 11.23
N VAL A 120 4.69 10.40 11.08
CA VAL A 120 5.72 9.37 11.09
C VAL A 120 6.18 9.15 12.51
N PHE A 121 6.19 7.90 12.97
CA PHE A 121 6.63 7.55 14.31
C PHE A 121 8.16 7.36 14.36
N ASP A 122 8.77 7.83 15.43
CA ASP A 122 10.19 7.56 15.69
C ASP A 122 10.36 6.10 16.16
N ILE A 123 10.79 5.24 15.26
CA ILE A 123 10.97 3.80 15.52
C ILE A 123 12.10 3.50 16.52
N GLN A 124 12.92 4.48 16.88
CA GLN A 124 13.94 4.32 17.90
C GLN A 124 13.42 4.65 19.31
N SER A 125 12.31 5.40 19.42
CA SER A 125 11.72 5.74 20.72
C SER A 125 11.19 4.49 21.44
N ASP A 126 11.30 4.48 22.76
CA ASP A 126 10.79 3.39 23.59
C ASP A 126 9.26 3.34 23.57
N GLU A 127 8.59 4.48 23.45
CA GLU A 127 7.15 4.57 23.31
C GLU A 127 6.66 3.86 22.04
N THR A 128 7.26 4.15 20.87
CA THR A 128 6.89 3.52 19.60
C THR A 128 7.14 2.01 19.65
N LYS A 129 8.26 1.58 20.22
CA LYS A 129 8.56 0.14 20.40
C LYS A 129 7.53 -0.54 21.30
N HIS A 130 7.19 0.09 22.43
CA HIS A 130 6.18 -0.44 23.36
C HIS A 130 4.80 -0.56 22.68
N ASN A 131 4.37 0.45 21.94
CA ASN A 131 3.10 0.45 21.21
C ASN A 131 3.09 -0.64 20.13
N PHE A 132 4.20 -0.84 19.43
CA PHE A 132 4.34 -1.91 18.45
C PHE A 132 4.22 -3.30 19.10
N GLU A 133 4.89 -3.56 20.21
CA GLU A 133 4.84 -4.84 20.93
C GLU A 133 3.42 -5.09 21.49
N LYS A 134 2.77 -4.05 22.03
CA LYS A 134 1.39 -4.13 22.48
C LYS A 134 0.46 -4.49 21.32
N LEU A 135 0.59 -3.82 20.17
CA LEU A 135 -0.23 -4.11 18.99
C LEU A 135 0.00 -5.54 18.48
N LYS A 136 1.25 -6.00 18.41
CA LYS A 136 1.61 -7.38 18.05
C LYS A 136 0.96 -8.42 18.96
N SER A 137 0.84 -8.14 20.26
CA SER A 137 0.32 -9.09 21.25
C SER A 137 -1.14 -9.49 21.00
N HIS A 138 -1.87 -8.76 20.16
CA HIS A 138 -3.24 -9.08 19.79
C HIS A 138 -3.35 -10.13 18.67
N PHE A 139 -2.23 -10.51 18.04
CA PHE A 139 -2.20 -11.52 17.00
C PHE A 139 -1.70 -12.86 17.53
N SER A 140 -2.16 -13.96 16.93
CA SER A 140 -1.74 -15.30 17.33
C SER A 140 -0.28 -15.55 17.05
N GLN A 141 0.38 -16.35 17.90
CA GLN A 141 1.77 -16.75 17.68
C GLN A 141 1.95 -17.51 16.36
N THR A 142 0.94 -18.23 15.90
CA THR A 142 0.94 -18.96 14.63
C THR A 142 1.01 -17.99 13.44
N ALA A 143 0.26 -16.89 13.46
CA ALA A 143 0.30 -15.88 12.42
C ALA A 143 1.62 -15.10 12.45
N LEU A 144 2.09 -14.70 13.64
CA LEU A 144 3.35 -13.99 13.80
C LEU A 144 4.56 -14.83 13.39
N ALA A 145 4.53 -16.15 13.60
CA ALA A 145 5.61 -17.05 13.18
C ALA A 145 5.83 -17.03 11.67
N GLN A 146 4.79 -16.77 10.85
CA GLN A 146 4.95 -16.64 9.40
C GLN A 146 5.80 -15.41 9.02
N CYS A 147 5.85 -14.38 9.88
CA CYS A 147 6.69 -13.20 9.69
C CYS A 147 8.18 -13.43 10.00
N HIS A 148 8.53 -14.52 10.67
CA HIS A 148 9.91 -14.90 10.94
C HIS A 148 10.55 -15.73 9.81
N ALA A 149 9.74 -16.31 8.94
CA ALA A 149 10.16 -17.19 7.85
C ALA A 149 10.58 -16.43 6.57
N ILE A 150 10.64 -15.09 6.61
CA ILE A 150 10.95 -14.24 5.46
C ILE A 150 12.42 -13.77 5.46
#